data_35012695845a331afe2463664a7f0075
#
_entry.id   35012695845a331afe2463664a7f0075
#
_cell.length_a   1.000
_cell.length_b   1.000
_cell.length_c   1.000
_cell.angle_alpha   90.00
_cell.angle_beta   90.00
_cell.angle_gamma   90.00
#
_symmetry.space_group_name_H-M   'P 1'
#
loop_
_entity.id
_entity.type
_entity.pdbx_description
1 polymer ?
#
loop_
_entity_poly.entity_id
_entity_poly.type
_entity_poly.pdbx_seq_one_letter_code
_entity_poly.pdbx_strand_id
1 'polypeptide(L)'
;MATVASGGTYSLGYSYQSNGANVNLTGSPDWGARVALLDGLGSGCSDSQYAQFNGSAIRPPTFGSVGMESGRNYMRGCLTRNADMSLVRRIRVSRSERYRAELRADVFNAFNIVDINGRNTSAQFTSPTNLTMVNSQFNTDGSLNQSRLTPRNSGFGAATSARGLRNIQLQLRFQF
;
A
#
# COMPACT_ATOMS: atom_id res chain seq x y z
N MET A 1 11.44 -0.06 -21.07
CA MET A 1 10.03 0.38 -21.08
C MET A 1 9.75 1.09 -19.76
N ALA A 2 9.10 2.24 -19.77
CA ALA A 2 8.71 2.94 -18.55
C ALA A 2 7.18 3.03 -18.49
N THR A 3 6.60 2.77 -17.34
CA THR A 3 5.15 2.83 -17.12
C THR A 3 4.84 3.67 -15.88
N VAL A 4 3.78 4.45 -15.98
CA VAL A 4 3.21 5.21 -14.86
C VAL A 4 1.73 4.91 -14.83
N ALA A 5 1.22 4.51 -13.69
CA ALA A 5 -0.20 4.23 -13.49
C ALA A 5 -0.71 4.93 -12.22
N SER A 6 -2.00 5.25 -12.20
CA SER A 6 -2.65 5.75 -10.98
C SER A 6 -2.58 4.70 -9.88
N GLY A 7 -2.38 5.14 -8.65
CA GLY A 7 -2.41 4.26 -7.49
C GLY A 7 -3.77 3.58 -7.31
N GLY A 8 -3.75 2.43 -6.65
CA GLY A 8 -4.96 1.72 -6.26
C GLY A 8 -5.85 2.55 -5.34
N THR A 9 -7.10 2.19 -5.25
CA THR A 9 -8.06 2.85 -4.37
C THR A 9 -8.18 2.10 -3.04
N TYR A 10 -8.47 2.83 -1.96
CA TYR A 10 -8.69 2.27 -0.63
C TYR A 10 -10.05 2.70 -0.08
N SER A 11 -10.74 1.76 0.54
CA SER A 11 -11.91 2.01 1.36
C SER A 11 -11.50 1.92 2.82
N LEU A 12 -11.76 2.95 3.60
CA LEU A 12 -11.45 2.95 5.02
C LEU A 12 -12.60 2.33 5.79
N GLY A 13 -12.30 1.28 6.56
CA GLY A 13 -13.24 0.59 7.40
C GLY A 13 -12.95 0.81 8.88
N TYR A 14 -13.87 0.40 9.72
CA TYR A 14 -13.65 0.32 11.14
C TYR A 14 -14.11 -1.04 11.67
N SER A 15 -13.53 -1.46 12.76
CA SER A 15 -14.02 -2.60 13.52
C SER A 15 -14.22 -2.20 14.98
N TYR A 16 -15.33 -2.67 15.53
CA TYR A 16 -15.63 -2.65 16.95
C TYR A 16 -15.95 -4.07 17.37
N GLN A 17 -15.32 -4.51 18.45
CA GLN A 17 -15.55 -5.85 18.98
C GLN A 17 -16.22 -5.79 20.34
N SER A 18 -17.28 -6.54 20.51
CA SER A 18 -17.91 -6.80 21.79
C SER A 18 -17.92 -8.30 22.02
N ASN A 19 -17.34 -8.75 23.15
CA ASN A 19 -17.21 -10.16 23.50
C ASN A 19 -16.56 -11.02 22.40
N GLY A 20 -15.57 -10.45 21.68
CA GLY A 20 -14.87 -11.14 20.60
C GLY A 20 -15.62 -11.19 19.26
N ALA A 21 -16.84 -10.67 19.18
CA ALA A 21 -17.59 -10.57 17.94
C ALA A 21 -17.52 -9.16 17.34
N ASN A 22 -17.38 -9.08 16.02
CA ASN A 22 -17.49 -7.79 15.31
C ASN A 22 -18.93 -7.30 15.34
N VAL A 23 -19.13 -6.06 15.74
CA VAL A 23 -20.44 -5.42 15.80
C VAL A 23 -20.53 -4.32 14.75
N ASN A 24 -21.55 -4.40 13.91
CA ASN A 24 -21.88 -3.32 12.98
C ASN A 24 -22.82 -2.33 13.67
N LEU A 25 -22.34 -1.13 13.92
CA LEU A 25 -23.08 -0.08 14.64
C LEU A 25 -23.97 0.77 13.74
N THR A 26 -23.72 0.76 12.43
CA THR A 26 -24.42 1.64 11.50
C THR A 26 -25.75 1.10 11.03
N GLY A 27 -25.98 -0.21 11.22
CA GLY A 27 -27.12 -0.91 10.61
C GLY A 27 -26.97 -1.11 9.10
N SER A 28 -25.83 -0.74 8.53
CA SER A 28 -25.52 -1.04 7.12
C SER A 28 -25.40 -2.54 6.91
N PRO A 29 -25.93 -3.10 5.81
CA PRO A 29 -25.74 -4.51 5.47
C PRO A 29 -24.29 -4.87 5.14
N ASP A 30 -23.41 -3.91 4.92
CA ASP A 30 -22.00 -4.13 4.71
C ASP A 30 -21.33 -4.57 6.03
N TRP A 31 -20.72 -5.75 6.03
CA TRP A 31 -19.93 -6.28 7.14
C TRP A 31 -18.73 -5.40 7.52
N GLY A 32 -18.29 -4.54 6.61
CA GLY A 32 -17.26 -3.55 6.82
C GLY A 32 -17.88 -2.17 6.96
N ALA A 33 -18.38 -1.81 8.15
CA ALA A 33 -18.77 -0.42 8.39
C ALA A 33 -17.59 0.51 8.10
N ARG A 34 -17.88 1.67 7.50
CA ARG A 34 -16.87 2.64 7.12
C ARG A 34 -16.73 3.69 8.20
N VAL A 35 -15.57 4.30 8.24
CA VAL A 35 -15.29 5.39 9.18
C VAL A 35 -16.08 6.63 8.79
N ALA A 36 -16.48 7.43 9.78
CA ALA A 36 -16.97 8.78 9.55
C ALA A 36 -15.78 9.73 9.43
N LEU A 37 -15.82 10.64 8.46
CA LEU A 37 -14.78 11.62 8.20
C LEU A 37 -15.08 12.89 8.97
N LEU A 38 -14.06 13.41 9.68
CA LEU A 38 -14.16 14.71 10.36
C LEU A 38 -13.70 15.82 9.42
N ASP A 39 -12.47 15.75 8.92
CA ASP A 39 -11.86 16.70 7.99
C ASP A 39 -10.44 16.21 7.57
N GLY A 40 -9.95 16.73 6.44
CA GLY A 40 -8.53 16.75 6.13
C GLY A 40 -7.76 15.42 6.10
N LEU A 41 -8.35 14.36 5.54
CA LEU A 41 -7.68 13.04 5.44
C LEU A 41 -6.40 13.06 4.62
N GLY A 42 -6.16 14.10 3.86
CA GLY A 42 -5.02 14.21 2.96
C GLY A 42 -5.23 13.43 1.64
N SER A 43 -4.16 13.34 0.86
CA SER A 43 -4.21 12.78 -0.50
C SER A 43 -4.25 11.24 -0.55
N GLY A 44 -4.09 10.55 0.54
CA GLY A 44 -3.99 9.09 0.54
C GLY A 44 -2.69 8.53 -0.03
N CYS A 45 -1.76 9.39 -0.45
CA CYS A 45 -0.43 8.99 -0.90
C CYS A 45 0.61 9.31 0.18
N SER A 46 1.41 8.32 0.56
CA SER A 46 2.53 8.48 1.47
C SER A 46 3.58 7.42 1.19
N ASP A 47 4.84 7.81 1.21
CA ASP A 47 5.98 6.89 1.13
C ASP A 47 6.31 6.27 2.51
N SER A 48 5.66 6.73 3.57
CA SER A 48 5.84 6.16 4.90
C SER A 48 5.30 4.75 4.97
N GLN A 49 6.12 3.84 5.49
CA GLN A 49 5.68 2.46 5.73
C GLN A 49 4.70 2.35 6.92
N TYR A 50 4.59 3.36 7.76
CA TYR A 50 3.80 3.30 8.98
C TYR A 50 2.54 4.15 8.93
N ALA A 51 2.50 5.20 8.14
CA ALA A 51 1.38 6.14 8.12
C ALA A 51 1.05 6.62 6.72
N GLN A 52 -0.14 6.27 6.25
CA GLN A 52 -0.70 6.86 5.04
C GLN A 52 -1.90 7.76 5.36
N PHE A 53 -2.68 7.38 6.37
CA PHE A 53 -3.93 8.04 6.69
C PHE A 53 -3.80 8.83 8.00
N ASN A 54 -4.36 10.03 8.02
CA ASN A 54 -4.45 10.82 9.23
C ASN A 54 -5.52 10.23 10.16
N GLY A 55 -5.09 9.50 11.19
CA GLY A 55 -6.01 8.85 12.13
C GLY A 55 -6.86 9.83 12.94
N SER A 56 -6.43 11.09 13.12
CA SER A 56 -7.20 12.09 13.84
C SER A 56 -8.36 12.67 13.01
N ALA A 57 -8.34 12.48 11.70
CA ALA A 57 -9.39 12.96 10.80
C ALA A 57 -10.55 11.97 10.65
N ILE A 58 -10.52 10.84 11.35
CA ILE A 58 -11.53 9.80 11.32
C ILE A 58 -12.09 9.52 12.71
N ARG A 59 -13.31 9.06 12.74
CA ARG A 59 -13.96 8.58 13.98
C ARG A 59 -14.80 7.33 13.68
N PRO A 60 -15.12 6.52 14.69
CA PRO A 60 -16.09 5.46 14.52
C PRO A 60 -17.46 6.06 14.20
N PRO A 61 -18.29 5.41 13.39
CA PRO A 61 -19.67 5.80 13.23
C PRO A 61 -20.44 5.57 14.54
N THR A 62 -21.49 6.31 14.76
CA THR A 62 -22.40 6.16 15.90
C THR A 62 -23.60 5.31 15.52
N PHE A 63 -24.36 4.86 16.51
CA PHE A 63 -25.62 4.15 16.25
C PHE A 63 -26.54 5.02 15.38
N GLY A 64 -27.05 4.42 14.31
CA GLY A 64 -27.97 5.11 13.39
C GLY A 64 -27.32 6.12 12.46
N SER A 65 -26.01 6.18 12.36
CA SER A 65 -25.29 7.12 11.47
C SER A 65 -25.21 6.67 10.01
N VAL A 66 -26.17 5.89 9.54
CA VAL A 66 -26.23 5.45 8.14
C VAL A 66 -26.20 6.65 7.20
N GLY A 67 -25.27 6.62 6.22
CA GLY A 67 -25.09 7.69 5.25
C GLY A 67 -24.09 8.77 5.65
N MET A 68 -23.55 8.74 6.86
CA MET A 68 -22.47 9.64 7.30
C MET A 68 -21.07 9.03 7.13
N GLU A 69 -21.00 7.82 6.62
CA GLU A 69 -19.76 7.08 6.44
C GLU A 69 -19.01 7.53 5.18
N SER A 70 -17.72 7.33 5.20
CA SER A 70 -16.88 7.54 4.01
C SER A 70 -17.37 6.67 2.83
N GLY A 71 -17.27 7.20 1.61
CA GLY A 71 -17.57 6.44 0.40
C GLY A 71 -16.63 5.26 0.19
N ARG A 72 -17.02 4.34 -0.71
CA ARG A 72 -16.10 3.31 -1.24
C ARG A 72 -15.02 3.97 -2.07
N ASN A 73 -13.82 3.40 -1.99
CA ASN A 73 -12.68 3.88 -2.80
C ASN A 73 -12.40 5.38 -2.63
N TYR A 74 -12.63 5.88 -1.43
CA TYR A 74 -12.51 7.29 -1.10
C TYR A 74 -11.08 7.80 -1.22
N MET A 75 -10.10 6.97 -0.84
CA MET A 75 -8.69 7.33 -0.87
C MET A 75 -8.00 6.72 -2.08
N ARG A 76 -7.03 7.44 -2.63
CA ARG A 76 -6.16 6.95 -3.69
C ARG A 76 -4.73 6.80 -3.20
N GLY A 77 -4.09 5.70 -3.54
CA GLY A 77 -2.68 5.47 -3.27
C GLY A 77 -1.75 6.31 -4.15
N CYS A 78 -0.47 6.20 -3.90
CA CYS A 78 0.56 6.85 -4.71
C CYS A 78 0.58 6.35 -6.16
N LEU A 79 1.07 7.17 -7.05
CA LEU A 79 1.35 6.76 -8.43
C LEU A 79 2.37 5.61 -8.42
N THR A 80 2.08 4.57 -9.16
CA THR A 80 3.03 3.49 -9.41
C THR A 80 3.92 3.85 -10.59
N ARG A 81 5.21 3.64 -10.45
CA ARG A 81 6.21 3.95 -11.48
C ARG A 81 7.11 2.73 -11.67
N ASN A 82 7.32 2.35 -12.90
CA ASN A 82 8.27 1.29 -13.24
C ASN A 82 9.06 1.68 -14.47
N ALA A 83 10.34 1.36 -14.49
CA ALA A 83 11.19 1.54 -15.65
C ALA A 83 12.10 0.32 -15.80
N ASP A 84 11.94 -0.36 -16.91
CA ASP A 84 12.74 -1.52 -17.28
C ASP A 84 13.69 -1.13 -18.41
N MET A 85 14.92 -1.55 -18.29
CA MET A 85 15.99 -1.29 -19.25
C MET A 85 16.52 -2.59 -19.82
N SER A 86 16.85 -2.58 -21.10
CA SER A 86 17.49 -3.71 -21.79
C SER A 86 18.67 -3.21 -22.58
N LEU A 87 19.82 -3.85 -22.38
CA LEU A 87 21.04 -3.59 -23.15
C LEU A 87 21.43 -4.87 -23.90
N VAL A 88 21.56 -4.76 -25.19
CA VAL A 88 21.98 -5.87 -26.04
C VAL A 88 23.22 -5.49 -26.80
N ARG A 89 24.27 -6.34 -26.72
CA ARG A 89 25.49 -6.20 -27.51
C ARG A 89 25.73 -7.45 -28.32
N ARG A 90 25.89 -7.28 -29.62
CA ARG A 90 26.26 -8.35 -30.56
C ARG A 90 27.72 -8.23 -30.91
N ILE A 91 28.45 -9.32 -30.75
CA ILE A 91 29.89 -9.40 -31.01
C ILE A 91 30.07 -10.44 -32.11
N ARG A 92 30.77 -10.08 -33.17
CA ARG A 92 31.21 -11.05 -34.19
C ARG A 92 32.42 -11.74 -33.67
N VAL A 93 32.35 -13.08 -33.53
CA VAL A 93 33.43 -13.92 -32.98
C VAL A 93 34.39 -14.33 -34.08
N SER A 94 33.96 -14.35 -35.35
CA SER A 94 34.79 -14.71 -36.48
C SER A 94 34.62 -13.73 -37.66
N ARG A 95 35.59 -13.67 -38.54
CA ARG A 95 35.51 -12.92 -39.82
C ARG A 95 34.40 -13.42 -40.72
N SER A 96 34.03 -14.69 -40.63
CA SER A 96 32.85 -15.24 -41.28
C SER A 96 31.66 -14.89 -40.39
N GLU A 97 30.57 -14.33 -40.96
CA GLU A 97 29.37 -13.95 -40.23
C GLU A 97 28.61 -15.10 -39.55
N ARG A 98 29.17 -16.29 -39.64
CA ARG A 98 28.58 -17.55 -39.16
C ARG A 98 28.56 -17.67 -37.64
N TYR A 99 29.52 -17.04 -36.94
CA TYR A 99 29.65 -17.14 -35.49
C TYR A 99 29.42 -15.79 -34.83
N ARG A 100 28.36 -15.69 -34.03
CA ARG A 100 28.00 -14.46 -33.33
C ARG A 100 27.73 -14.76 -31.86
N ALA A 101 28.17 -13.88 -30.98
CA ALA A 101 27.82 -13.89 -29.58
C ALA A 101 26.92 -12.69 -29.29
N GLU A 102 25.82 -12.91 -28.62
CA GLU A 102 24.93 -11.86 -28.16
C GLU A 102 24.92 -11.86 -26.62
N LEU A 103 25.32 -10.74 -26.04
CA LEU A 103 25.22 -10.49 -24.62
C LEU A 103 24.02 -9.57 -24.39
N ARG A 104 23.10 -9.99 -23.52
CA ARG A 104 21.93 -9.23 -23.15
C ARG A 104 21.89 -9.05 -21.64
N ALA A 105 21.62 -7.83 -21.19
CA ALA A 105 21.37 -7.50 -19.80
C ALA A 105 20.00 -6.83 -19.70
N ASP A 106 19.08 -7.44 -18.98
CA ASP A 106 17.76 -6.89 -18.67
C ASP A 106 17.73 -6.46 -17.20
N VAL A 107 17.37 -5.22 -16.96
CA VAL A 107 17.25 -4.65 -15.62
C VAL A 107 15.79 -4.24 -15.42
N PHE A 108 15.08 -5.01 -14.61
CA PHE A 108 13.71 -4.72 -14.22
C PHE A 108 13.72 -3.80 -13.01
N ASN A 109 12.84 -2.81 -13.00
CA ASN A 109 12.82 -1.76 -11.99
C ASN A 109 14.21 -1.11 -11.81
N ALA A 110 14.74 -0.55 -12.89
CA ALA A 110 16.11 -0.02 -12.97
C ALA A 110 16.41 1.02 -11.89
N PHE A 111 15.42 1.83 -11.50
CA PHE A 111 15.57 2.86 -10.46
C PHE A 111 15.31 2.36 -9.04
N ASN A 112 15.02 1.07 -8.87
CA ASN A 112 14.73 0.46 -7.56
C ASN A 112 13.62 1.18 -6.79
N ILE A 113 12.55 1.56 -7.48
CA ILE A 113 11.39 2.19 -6.87
C ILE A 113 10.57 1.13 -6.16
N VAL A 114 10.31 1.34 -4.87
CA VAL A 114 9.45 0.47 -4.07
C VAL A 114 8.06 1.08 -4.01
N ASP A 115 7.08 0.36 -4.55
CA ASP A 115 5.67 0.74 -4.50
C ASP A 115 4.98 0.02 -3.35
N ILE A 116 4.42 0.77 -2.41
CA ILE A 116 3.55 0.22 -1.36
C ILE A 116 2.17 0.02 -1.99
N ASN A 117 1.76 -1.22 -2.16
CA ASN A 117 0.53 -1.59 -2.85
C ASN A 117 -0.57 -2.14 -1.94
N GLY A 118 -0.27 -2.33 -0.65
CA GLY A 118 -1.25 -2.71 0.36
C GLY A 118 -1.06 -1.92 1.65
N ARG A 119 -2.18 -1.53 2.26
CA ARG A 119 -2.22 -0.80 3.53
C ARG A 119 -3.29 -1.39 4.45
N ASN A 120 -3.06 -1.30 5.74
CA ASN A 120 -4.10 -1.61 6.71
C ASN A 120 -5.13 -0.47 6.73
N THR A 121 -6.31 -0.74 6.24
CA THR A 121 -7.40 0.25 6.09
C THR A 121 -8.47 0.13 7.17
N SER A 122 -8.32 -0.79 8.12
CA SER A 122 -9.27 -1.01 9.20
C SER A 122 -8.84 -0.28 10.47
N ALA A 123 -9.59 0.71 10.89
CA ALA A 123 -9.42 1.39 12.16
C ALA A 123 -10.16 0.62 13.27
N GLN A 124 -9.50 0.40 14.40
CA GLN A 124 -10.06 -0.34 15.54
C GLN A 124 -10.29 0.60 16.73
N PHE A 125 -11.47 0.52 17.32
CA PHE A 125 -11.87 1.28 18.49
C PHE A 125 -12.43 0.35 19.56
N THR A 126 -12.33 0.75 20.84
CA THR A 126 -12.83 -0.07 21.97
C THR A 126 -14.31 0.07 22.19
N SER A 127 -14.90 1.18 21.77
CA SER A 127 -16.35 1.43 21.88
C SER A 127 -16.79 2.49 20.88
N PRO A 128 -18.07 2.58 20.57
CA PRO A 128 -18.63 3.60 19.66
C PRO A 128 -18.45 5.03 20.17
N THR A 129 -18.28 5.18 21.47
CA THR A 129 -18.13 6.50 22.14
C THR A 129 -16.68 6.84 22.42
N ASN A 130 -15.77 5.88 22.34
CA ASN A 130 -14.34 6.12 22.53
C ASN A 130 -13.68 6.41 21.18
N LEU A 131 -13.28 7.63 20.97
CA LEU A 131 -12.64 8.08 19.72
C LEU A 131 -11.16 7.71 19.62
N THR A 132 -10.60 7.07 20.65
CA THR A 132 -9.20 6.66 20.63
C THR A 132 -9.03 5.38 19.82
N MET A 133 -8.25 5.45 18.76
CA MET A 133 -7.90 4.31 17.93
C MET A 133 -6.94 3.39 18.68
N VAL A 134 -7.30 2.11 18.87
CA VAL A 134 -6.47 1.14 19.61
C VAL A 134 -5.39 0.50 18.76
N ASN A 135 -5.53 0.51 17.44
CA ASN A 135 -4.52 -0.02 16.53
C ASN A 135 -3.71 1.07 15.82
N SER A 136 -3.60 2.24 16.39
CA SER A 136 -2.60 3.22 15.93
C SER A 136 -1.20 2.74 16.25
N GLN A 137 -0.28 2.87 15.31
CA GLN A 137 1.15 2.63 15.56
C GLN A 137 1.85 3.84 16.19
N PHE A 138 1.13 4.92 16.42
CA PHE A 138 1.63 6.12 17.08
C PHE A 138 1.09 6.20 18.51
N ASN A 139 1.93 6.72 19.39
CA ASN A 139 1.55 7.16 20.72
C ASN A 139 0.76 8.47 20.64
N THR A 140 0.17 8.90 21.75
CA THR A 140 -0.58 10.17 21.83
C THR A 140 0.27 11.41 21.58
N ASP A 141 1.58 11.33 21.81
CA ASP A 141 2.56 12.38 21.54
C ASP A 141 3.05 12.42 20.07
N GLY A 142 2.55 11.53 19.22
CA GLY A 142 2.92 11.42 17.81
C GLY A 142 4.18 10.60 17.54
N SER A 143 4.86 10.07 18.57
CA SER A 143 6.00 9.16 18.41
C SER A 143 5.54 7.76 18.00
N LEU A 144 6.43 7.00 17.33
CA LEU A 144 6.14 5.62 16.95
C LEU A 144 6.17 4.70 18.17
N ASN A 145 5.13 3.90 18.33
CA ASN A 145 5.06 2.86 19.36
C ASN A 145 5.82 1.62 18.89
N GLN A 146 7.04 1.45 19.37
CA GLN A 146 7.94 0.36 18.96
C GLN A 146 7.36 -1.03 19.17
N SER A 147 6.50 -1.23 20.17
CA SER A 147 5.88 -2.53 20.45
C SER A 147 4.84 -2.95 19.38
N ARG A 148 4.40 -2.02 18.55
CA ARG A 148 3.41 -2.25 17.46
C ARG A 148 4.02 -2.30 16.08
N LEU A 149 5.32 -2.08 15.94
CA LEU A 149 6.01 -2.07 14.64
C LEU A 149 6.39 -3.50 14.19
N THR A 150 5.44 -4.39 14.12
CA THR A 150 5.66 -5.73 13.60
C THR A 150 5.50 -5.73 12.07
N PRO A 151 6.39 -6.42 11.33
CA PRO A 151 6.25 -6.54 9.88
C PRO A 151 4.88 -7.06 9.49
N ARG A 152 4.24 -6.40 8.53
CA ARG A 152 2.92 -6.72 7.96
C ARG A 152 1.72 -6.63 8.93
N ASN A 153 1.96 -6.36 10.19
CA ASN A 153 0.90 -6.29 11.20
C ASN A 153 0.97 -5.01 12.04
N SER A 154 1.55 -3.97 11.51
CA SER A 154 1.46 -2.62 12.07
C SER A 154 0.03 -2.09 11.91
N GLY A 155 -0.32 -1.09 12.71
CA GLY A 155 -1.69 -0.58 12.82
C GLY A 155 -2.23 0.13 11.57
N PHE A 156 -3.28 0.90 11.79
CA PHE A 156 -4.02 1.60 10.74
C PHE A 156 -3.11 2.50 9.88
N GLY A 157 -3.24 2.38 8.57
CA GLY A 157 -2.44 3.12 7.59
C GLY A 157 -1.05 2.54 7.31
N ALA A 158 -0.61 1.53 8.06
CA ALA A 158 0.68 0.90 7.84
C ALA A 158 0.70 0.03 6.58
N ALA A 159 1.87 -0.08 5.95
CA ALA A 159 2.08 -0.93 4.80
C ALA A 159 1.94 -2.40 5.16
N THR A 160 1.12 -3.12 4.42
CA THR A 160 0.95 -4.59 4.54
C THR A 160 1.65 -5.33 3.42
N SER A 161 1.86 -4.68 2.29
CA SER A 161 2.58 -5.24 1.15
C SER A 161 3.26 -4.16 0.33
N ALA A 162 4.38 -4.53 -0.26
CA ALA A 162 5.11 -3.70 -1.20
C ALA A 162 5.62 -4.56 -2.36
N ARG A 163 5.84 -3.93 -3.51
CA ARG A 163 6.40 -4.54 -4.71
C ARG A 163 7.47 -3.64 -5.30
N GLY A 164 8.23 -4.14 -6.25
CA GLY A 164 9.21 -3.34 -6.95
C GLY A 164 10.65 -3.66 -6.57
N LEU A 165 10.94 -4.95 -6.28
CA LEU A 165 12.33 -5.38 -6.14
C LEU A 165 13.03 -5.31 -7.49
N ARG A 166 14.25 -4.73 -7.50
CA ARG A 166 15.10 -4.75 -8.68
C ARG A 166 15.51 -6.19 -9.01
N ASN A 167 15.38 -6.55 -10.28
CA ASN A 167 15.86 -7.83 -10.80
C ASN A 167 16.79 -7.56 -12.00
N ILE A 168 17.94 -8.22 -12.03
CA ILE A 168 18.89 -8.13 -13.13
C ILE A 168 19.06 -9.53 -13.71
N GLN A 169 18.83 -9.65 -15.02
CA GLN A 169 19.00 -10.88 -15.77
C GLN A 169 20.09 -10.68 -16.82
N LEU A 170 21.03 -11.61 -16.85
CA LEU A 170 22.09 -11.65 -17.86
C LEU A 170 21.88 -12.87 -18.74
N GLN A 171 21.96 -12.69 -20.04
CA GLN A 171 21.85 -13.75 -21.03
C GLN A 171 23.03 -13.68 -21.99
N LEU A 172 23.66 -14.81 -22.21
CA LEU A 172 24.68 -15.00 -23.25
C LEU A 172 24.16 -16.03 -24.26
N ARG A 173 24.12 -15.65 -25.53
CA ARG A 173 23.66 -16.52 -26.61
C ARG A 173 24.72 -16.61 -27.68
N PHE A 174 25.07 -17.84 -28.05
CA PHE A 174 25.93 -18.12 -29.21
C PHE A 174 25.09 -18.60 -30.38
N GLN A 175 25.37 -18.07 -31.55
CA GLN A 175 24.81 -18.51 -32.83
C GLN A 175 25.94 -19.01 -33.70
N PHE A 176 25.77 -20.18 -34.27
CA PHE A 176 26.73 -20.88 -35.15
C PHE A 176 26.03 -21.48 -36.35
#